data_560dc02ed9770e24e6e86ba7c4fc1097
#
_entry.id   560dc02ed9770e24e6e86ba7c4fc1097
#
_cell.length_a   1.000
_cell.length_b   1.000
_cell.length_c   1.000
_cell.angle_alpha   90.00
_cell.angle_beta   90.00
_cell.angle_gamma   90.00
#
_symmetry.space_group_name_H-M   'P 1'
#
loop_
_entity.id
_entity.type
_entity.pdbx_description
1 polymer ?
#
loop_
_entity_poly.entity_id
_entity_poly.type
_entity_poly.pdbx_seq_one_letter_code
_entity_poly.pdbx_strand_id
1 'polypeptide(L)'
;MACSSASIAADEAITSTIPPSSSVAPTTTTTTTTTTSTTTTTTLPPGFPTYSIAPIVPIDGMAAKITKVDTTDRVVFLTIDDGIVKDPAAMQFLVDNKMPATLFLVSGEFRKDPAYFAQILTVGGTISSHTMSHPALKGLSLERQTSEICNMKNAIAEELGSAGHLMRPPYGSSDENTRRASASCGINAVVNWNSELWEGNVDILQRPGLQPGDIFLTHFRTDLLDNLVAFKAALDQQGFTVGRLEDYLPNS
;
A
#
# COMPACT_ATOMS: atom_id res chain seq x y z
N MET A 1 49.45 49.97 -2.58
CA MET A 1 50.64 49.43 -1.90
C MET A 1 50.52 47.94 -2.00
N ALA A 2 51.12 47.38 -2.97
CA ALA A 2 52.36 46.66 -3.04
C ALA A 2 52.21 45.24 -2.47
N CYS A 3 52.13 44.28 -3.32
CA CYS A 3 53.17 43.29 -3.75
C CYS A 3 53.54 42.33 -2.60
N SER A 4 53.46 41.05 -2.80
CA SER A 4 54.53 40.32 -3.45
C SER A 4 54.17 38.83 -3.63
N SER A 5 54.57 38.35 -4.77
CA SER A 5 54.66 36.99 -5.26
C SER A 5 55.76 36.18 -4.56
N ALA A 6 55.65 34.88 -4.47
CA ALA A 6 56.79 33.99 -4.57
C ALA A 6 56.34 32.60 -5.08
N SER A 7 57.00 32.24 -6.15
CA SER A 7 57.03 31.04 -6.98
C SER A 7 58.15 30.09 -6.50
N ILE A 8 58.17 28.87 -7.13
CA ILE A 8 59.28 27.89 -7.26
C ILE A 8 59.19 26.69 -6.28
N ALA A 9 59.39 25.41 -6.63
CA ALA A 9 59.89 24.67 -7.82
C ALA A 9 59.41 23.21 -7.67
N ALA A 10 59.11 22.57 -8.69
CA ALA A 10 59.65 21.50 -9.52
C ALA A 10 60.32 20.29 -8.82
N ASP A 11 59.87 19.14 -9.30
CA ASP A 11 60.59 17.97 -9.76
C ASP A 11 60.83 16.83 -8.76
N GLU A 12 60.22 15.70 -9.07
CA GLU A 12 60.94 14.42 -9.26
C GLU A 12 59.99 13.34 -9.84
N ALA A 13 60.34 12.91 -11.04
CA ALA A 13 59.74 11.78 -11.73
C ALA A 13 60.30 10.46 -11.20
N ILE A 14 59.46 9.57 -10.72
CA ILE A 14 59.78 8.18 -10.45
C ILE A 14 59.17 7.31 -11.55
N THR A 15 60.01 6.85 -12.46
CA THR A 15 59.72 5.78 -13.42
C THR A 15 59.63 4.44 -12.70
N SER A 16 58.45 3.84 -12.72
CA SER A 16 58.24 2.43 -12.31
C SER A 16 57.84 1.60 -13.52
N THR A 17 58.73 0.69 -13.87
CA THR A 17 58.57 -0.31 -14.95
C THR A 17 57.56 -1.36 -14.56
N ILE A 18 56.50 -1.55 -15.40
CA ILE A 18 55.53 -2.61 -15.30
C ILE A 18 55.96 -3.82 -16.12
N PRO A 19 56.00 -5.06 -15.58
CA PRO A 19 56.18 -6.26 -16.39
C PRO A 19 54.88 -6.65 -17.10
N PRO A 20 54.91 -7.36 -18.25
CA PRO A 20 53.72 -7.70 -19.02
C PRO A 20 52.88 -8.79 -18.31
N SER A 21 51.62 -8.50 -18.13
CA SER A 21 50.62 -9.45 -17.61
C SER A 21 50.11 -10.36 -18.72
N SER A 22 50.16 -11.66 -18.46
CA SER A 22 49.64 -12.71 -19.31
C SER A 22 48.12 -12.63 -19.43
N SER A 23 47.64 -12.63 -20.67
CA SER A 23 46.24 -12.74 -21.06
C SER A 23 45.69 -14.13 -20.67
N VAL A 24 44.77 -14.16 -19.70
CA VAL A 24 43.92 -15.33 -19.47
C VAL A 24 42.52 -14.97 -19.92
N ALA A 25 41.96 -15.75 -20.86
CA ALA A 25 40.64 -15.58 -21.40
C ALA A 25 39.57 -15.80 -20.30
N PRO A 26 38.50 -15.00 -20.25
CA PRO A 26 37.44 -15.24 -19.28
C PRO A 26 36.58 -16.44 -19.69
N THR A 27 36.53 -17.44 -18.82
CA THR A 27 35.56 -18.54 -18.91
C THR A 27 34.19 -17.99 -18.48
N THR A 28 33.26 -17.93 -19.41
CA THR A 28 31.87 -17.52 -19.16
C THR A 28 31.17 -18.63 -18.40
N THR A 29 31.05 -18.50 -17.08
CA THR A 29 30.19 -19.33 -16.26
C THR A 29 28.79 -18.78 -16.30
N THR A 30 27.89 -19.41 -17.04
CA THR A 30 26.46 -19.10 -17.03
C THR A 30 25.87 -19.55 -15.70
N THR A 31 25.69 -18.61 -14.78
CA THR A 31 25.00 -18.85 -13.52
C THR A 31 23.49 -18.74 -13.80
N THR A 32 22.83 -19.91 -13.87
CA THR A 32 21.35 -19.96 -13.90
C THR A 32 20.82 -19.58 -12.53
N THR A 33 20.36 -18.34 -12.37
CA THR A 33 19.69 -17.90 -11.15
C THR A 33 18.27 -18.47 -11.14
N THR A 34 18.08 -19.55 -10.39
CA THR A 34 16.74 -20.07 -10.09
C THR A 34 16.08 -19.12 -9.09
N THR A 35 15.16 -18.30 -9.57
CA THR A 35 14.33 -17.44 -8.72
C THR A 35 13.34 -18.32 -7.97
N THR A 36 13.62 -18.65 -6.73
CA THR A 36 12.68 -19.32 -5.85
C THR A 36 11.66 -18.29 -5.38
N SER A 37 10.44 -18.34 -5.93
CA SER A 37 9.32 -17.56 -5.43
C SER A 37 8.96 -18.04 -4.04
N THR A 38 9.30 -17.27 -3.02
CA THR A 38 8.90 -17.54 -1.65
C THR A 38 7.44 -17.12 -1.49
N THR A 39 6.52 -18.07 -1.48
CA THR A 39 5.12 -17.84 -1.15
C THR A 39 5.04 -17.53 0.34
N THR A 40 4.83 -16.28 0.69
CA THR A 40 4.58 -15.87 2.08
C THR A 40 3.15 -16.25 2.43
N THR A 41 2.97 -17.37 3.11
CA THR A 41 1.66 -17.78 3.65
C THR A 41 1.37 -16.92 4.88
N THR A 42 0.55 -15.91 4.74
CA THR A 42 0.00 -15.17 5.87
C THR A 42 -1.03 -16.07 6.55
N THR A 43 -0.72 -16.57 7.74
CA THR A 43 -1.63 -17.41 8.52
C THR A 43 -2.74 -16.52 9.10
N LEU A 44 -3.95 -16.60 8.54
CA LEU A 44 -5.13 -15.94 9.07
C LEU A 44 -5.54 -16.58 10.41
N PRO A 45 -6.20 -15.82 11.32
CA PRO A 45 -6.76 -16.37 12.54
C PRO A 45 -7.71 -17.53 12.26
N PRO A 46 -7.83 -18.54 13.16
CA PRO A 46 -8.73 -19.67 12.97
C PRO A 46 -10.19 -19.20 12.76
N GLY A 47 -10.82 -19.66 11.69
CA GLY A 47 -12.24 -19.36 11.38
C GLY A 47 -12.45 -18.48 10.15
N PHE A 48 -11.40 -17.99 9.51
CA PHE A 48 -11.48 -17.34 8.21
C PHE A 48 -11.20 -18.35 7.08
N PRO A 49 -11.89 -18.24 5.94
CA PRO A 49 -11.56 -19.07 4.80
C PRO A 49 -10.12 -18.77 4.37
N THR A 50 -9.32 -19.81 4.21
CA THR A 50 -7.96 -19.69 3.65
C THR A 50 -8.09 -19.53 2.14
N TYR A 51 -7.94 -18.32 1.65
CA TYR A 51 -7.82 -18.06 0.22
C TYR A 51 -6.35 -18.12 -0.18
N SER A 52 -6.07 -18.85 -1.25
CA SER A 52 -4.73 -18.83 -1.86
C SER A 52 -4.63 -17.53 -2.66
N ILE A 53 -3.97 -16.52 -2.08
CA ILE A 53 -3.71 -15.26 -2.77
C ILE A 53 -2.52 -15.51 -3.69
N ALA A 54 -2.76 -15.64 -4.99
CA ALA A 54 -1.69 -15.49 -5.95
C ALA A 54 -1.36 -13.97 -6.03
N PRO A 55 -0.08 -13.58 -6.02
CA PRO A 55 0.30 -12.18 -6.10
C PRO A 55 -0.24 -11.56 -7.40
N ILE A 56 -0.88 -10.39 -7.30
CA ILE A 56 -1.22 -9.60 -8.49
C ILE A 56 0.11 -9.19 -9.13
N VAL A 57 0.35 -9.67 -10.34
CA VAL A 57 1.55 -9.29 -11.09
C VAL A 57 1.27 -7.96 -11.79
N PRO A 58 2.10 -6.92 -11.59
CA PRO A 58 1.97 -5.68 -12.34
C PRO A 58 2.01 -5.94 -13.85
N ILE A 59 1.04 -5.42 -14.60
CA ILE A 59 1.02 -5.49 -16.06
C ILE A 59 1.87 -4.32 -16.59
N ASP A 60 2.78 -4.61 -17.49
CA ASP A 60 3.67 -3.60 -18.11
C ASP A 60 4.45 -2.76 -17.07
N GLY A 61 4.80 -3.34 -15.93
CA GLY A 61 5.50 -2.64 -14.86
C GLY A 61 4.64 -1.61 -14.11
N MET A 62 3.31 -1.71 -14.20
CA MET A 62 2.37 -0.81 -13.54
C MET A 62 1.41 -1.56 -12.62
N ALA A 63 1.19 -1.04 -11.41
CA ALA A 63 0.16 -1.53 -10.52
C ALA A 63 -1.24 -1.41 -11.16
N ALA A 64 -2.13 -2.36 -10.85
CA ALA A 64 -3.52 -2.30 -11.29
C ALA A 64 -4.21 -1.04 -10.72
N LYS A 65 -5.22 -0.50 -11.43
CA LYS A 65 -6.10 0.54 -10.89
C LYS A 65 -7.48 -0.06 -10.67
N ILE A 66 -7.97 0.02 -9.44
CA ILE A 66 -9.20 -0.65 -9.01
C ILE A 66 -10.13 0.38 -8.38
N THR A 67 -11.39 0.35 -8.80
CA THR A 67 -12.45 1.21 -8.25
C THR A 67 -13.61 0.35 -7.71
N LYS A 68 -13.73 -0.87 -8.22
CA LYS A 68 -14.69 -1.89 -7.84
C LYS A 68 -14.06 -3.25 -8.10
N VAL A 69 -14.42 -4.26 -7.32
CA VAL A 69 -14.01 -5.65 -7.58
C VAL A 69 -15.00 -6.34 -8.50
N ASP A 70 -14.50 -7.08 -9.49
CA ASP A 70 -15.35 -7.90 -10.35
C ASP A 70 -15.61 -9.26 -9.67
N THR A 71 -16.79 -9.39 -9.06
CA THR A 71 -17.23 -10.60 -8.38
C THR A 71 -18.76 -10.72 -8.40
N THR A 72 -19.26 -11.96 -8.34
CA THR A 72 -20.68 -12.26 -8.15
C THR A 72 -21.02 -12.60 -6.69
N ASP A 73 -20.02 -12.74 -5.83
CA ASP A 73 -20.22 -13.00 -4.41
C ASP A 73 -20.93 -11.83 -3.73
N ARG A 74 -21.80 -12.13 -2.78
CA ARG A 74 -22.48 -11.08 -1.97
C ARG A 74 -21.52 -10.48 -0.94
N VAL A 75 -20.45 -9.92 -1.43
CA VAL A 75 -19.37 -9.32 -0.64
C VAL A 75 -19.13 -7.88 -1.10
N VAL A 76 -18.82 -7.02 -0.12
CA VAL A 76 -18.35 -5.65 -0.32
C VAL A 76 -17.06 -5.45 0.49
N PHE A 77 -16.35 -4.37 0.22
CA PHE A 77 -15.05 -4.12 0.84
C PHE A 77 -15.06 -2.78 1.58
N LEU A 78 -14.67 -2.84 2.85
CA LEU A 78 -14.55 -1.66 3.69
C LEU A 78 -13.12 -1.13 3.67
N THR A 79 -12.97 0.16 3.42
CA THR A 79 -11.68 0.83 3.43
C THR A 79 -11.75 2.10 4.26
N ILE A 80 -10.73 2.36 5.08
CA ILE A 80 -10.72 3.49 6.02
C ILE A 80 -9.41 4.26 5.85
N ASP A 81 -9.51 5.56 5.58
CA ASP A 81 -8.37 6.41 5.22
C ASP A 81 -7.88 7.30 6.38
N ASP A 82 -6.67 7.83 6.22
CA ASP A 82 -5.96 8.84 7.01
C ASP A 82 -5.39 8.36 8.35
N GLY A 83 -6.22 7.95 9.31
CA GLY A 83 -5.81 7.60 10.67
C GLY A 83 -5.86 8.77 11.67
N ILE A 84 -6.62 9.85 11.40
CA ILE A 84 -6.59 11.09 12.20
C ILE A 84 -7.18 10.88 13.60
N VAL A 85 -8.43 10.40 13.67
CA VAL A 85 -9.13 10.13 14.93
C VAL A 85 -8.99 8.66 15.29
N LYS A 86 -8.55 8.39 16.50
CA LYS A 86 -8.35 7.04 17.05
C LYS A 86 -9.44 6.75 18.09
N ASP A 87 -10.66 6.50 17.60
CA ASP A 87 -11.79 6.13 18.45
C ASP A 87 -11.72 4.65 18.82
N PRO A 88 -11.49 4.29 20.10
CA PRO A 88 -11.43 2.89 20.53
C PRO A 88 -12.74 2.14 20.27
N ALA A 89 -13.90 2.83 20.34
CA ALA A 89 -15.19 2.19 20.13
C ALA A 89 -15.38 1.80 18.66
N ALA A 90 -14.91 2.62 17.72
CA ALA A 90 -14.98 2.29 16.29
C ALA A 90 -14.07 1.09 15.96
N MET A 91 -12.85 1.02 16.49
CA MET A 91 -11.96 -0.12 16.29
C MET A 91 -12.53 -1.39 16.94
N GLN A 92 -13.04 -1.29 18.16
CA GLN A 92 -13.67 -2.42 18.86
C GLN A 92 -14.90 -2.93 18.08
N PHE A 93 -15.70 -2.04 17.49
CA PHE A 93 -16.84 -2.42 16.65
C PHE A 93 -16.41 -3.27 15.44
N LEU A 94 -15.32 -2.90 14.77
CA LEU A 94 -14.76 -3.68 13.66
C LEU A 94 -14.33 -5.07 14.12
N VAL A 95 -13.66 -5.16 15.27
CA VAL A 95 -13.18 -6.43 15.85
C VAL A 95 -14.36 -7.31 16.27
N ASP A 96 -15.33 -6.79 17.01
CA ASP A 96 -16.48 -7.56 17.54
C ASP A 96 -17.36 -8.10 16.40
N ASN A 97 -17.52 -7.33 15.34
CA ASN A 97 -18.31 -7.73 14.17
C ASN A 97 -17.49 -8.50 13.12
N LYS A 98 -16.20 -8.79 13.38
CA LYS A 98 -15.28 -9.49 12.45
C LYS A 98 -15.28 -8.88 11.05
N MET A 99 -15.19 -7.57 10.97
CA MET A 99 -15.21 -6.81 9.72
C MET A 99 -13.77 -6.51 9.29
N PRO A 100 -13.20 -7.27 8.34
CA PRO A 100 -11.86 -7.02 7.84
C PRO A 100 -11.87 -5.74 6.98
N ALA A 101 -11.22 -4.69 7.45
CA ALA A 101 -11.07 -3.46 6.69
C ALA A 101 -9.63 -3.32 6.17
N THR A 102 -9.45 -2.67 5.02
CA THR A 102 -8.16 -2.19 4.57
C THR A 102 -7.97 -0.75 5.06
N LEU A 103 -6.96 -0.54 5.91
CA LEU A 103 -6.62 0.79 6.41
C LEU A 103 -5.55 1.42 5.53
N PHE A 104 -5.86 2.54 4.89
CA PHE A 104 -4.90 3.34 4.14
C PHE A 104 -4.44 4.51 5.01
N LEU A 105 -3.23 4.39 5.59
CA LEU A 105 -2.76 5.30 6.61
C LEU A 105 -1.68 6.25 6.10
N VAL A 106 -1.71 7.48 6.63
CA VAL A 106 -0.67 8.50 6.45
C VAL A 106 0.38 8.36 7.55
N SER A 107 1.66 8.51 7.20
CA SER A 107 2.78 8.26 8.13
C SER A 107 2.67 9.03 9.45
N GLY A 108 2.35 10.32 9.40
CA GLY A 108 2.25 11.15 10.59
C GLY A 108 1.18 10.70 11.57
N GLU A 109 0.10 10.07 11.10
CA GLU A 109 -0.98 9.56 11.95
C GLU A 109 -0.71 8.11 12.40
N PHE A 110 -0.17 7.29 11.51
CA PHE A 110 0.19 5.90 11.83
C PHE A 110 1.22 5.82 12.96
N ARG A 111 2.31 6.60 12.88
CA ARG A 111 3.41 6.58 13.84
C ARG A 111 3.04 7.08 15.24
N LYS A 112 1.90 7.78 15.41
CA LYS A 112 1.43 8.23 16.73
C LYS A 112 0.94 7.07 17.60
N ASP A 113 0.32 6.06 16.98
CA ASP A 113 -0.19 4.89 17.69
C ASP A 113 -0.34 3.68 16.73
N PRO A 114 0.77 3.00 16.36
CA PRO A 114 0.70 1.83 15.49
C PRO A 114 -0.12 0.70 16.10
N ALA A 115 -0.11 0.56 17.43
CA ALA A 115 -0.82 -0.49 18.15
C ALA A 115 -2.35 -0.38 18.02
N TYR A 116 -2.88 0.85 17.97
CA TYR A 116 -4.29 1.08 17.72
C TYR A 116 -4.72 0.48 16.37
N PHE A 117 -3.97 0.78 15.31
CA PHE A 117 -4.29 0.29 13.97
C PHE A 117 -4.04 -1.21 13.81
N ALA A 118 -3.04 -1.76 14.51
CA ALA A 118 -2.71 -3.19 14.45
C ALA A 118 -3.86 -4.10 14.91
N GLN A 119 -4.83 -3.60 15.67
CA GLN A 119 -5.99 -4.37 16.10
C GLN A 119 -6.80 -4.92 14.91
N ILE A 120 -6.84 -4.20 13.77
CA ILE A 120 -7.56 -4.66 12.58
C ILE A 120 -7.01 -5.98 12.02
N LEU A 121 -5.72 -6.28 12.27
CA LEU A 121 -5.08 -7.52 11.81
C LEU A 121 -5.69 -8.76 12.48
N THR A 122 -6.26 -8.61 13.68
CA THR A 122 -6.88 -9.71 14.44
C THR A 122 -8.14 -10.25 13.78
N VAL A 123 -8.75 -9.47 12.89
CA VAL A 123 -9.96 -9.85 12.14
C VAL A 123 -9.69 -10.00 10.64
N GLY A 124 -8.40 -10.11 10.26
CA GLY A 124 -7.99 -10.33 8.87
C GLY A 124 -7.93 -9.07 8.03
N GLY A 125 -8.06 -7.87 8.62
CA GLY A 125 -7.84 -6.62 7.91
C GLY A 125 -6.37 -6.38 7.58
N THR A 126 -6.08 -5.33 6.82
CA THR A 126 -4.72 -4.98 6.36
C THR A 126 -4.42 -3.52 6.57
N ILE A 127 -3.12 -3.19 6.66
CA ILE A 127 -2.63 -1.83 6.78
C ILE A 127 -1.74 -1.54 5.59
N SER A 128 -2.10 -0.50 4.83
CA SER A 128 -1.55 -0.16 3.53
C SER A 128 -1.24 1.33 3.41
N SER A 129 -0.53 1.71 2.34
CA SER A 129 -0.02 3.06 2.15
C SER A 129 -1.11 4.06 1.71
N HIS A 130 -1.19 5.20 2.41
CA HIS A 130 -1.87 6.42 1.95
C HIS A 130 -0.88 7.58 1.76
N THR A 131 0.36 7.25 1.41
CA THR A 131 1.52 8.15 1.25
C THR A 131 2.12 8.66 2.58
N MET A 132 3.31 9.26 2.49
CA MET A 132 3.99 9.83 3.66
C MET A 132 3.35 11.09 4.17
N SER A 133 3.00 12.02 3.27
CA SER A 133 2.59 13.40 3.61
C SER A 133 1.25 13.84 3.02
N HIS A 134 0.48 12.91 2.45
CA HIS A 134 -0.85 13.12 1.90
C HIS A 134 -0.95 14.14 0.73
N PRO A 135 0.00 14.16 -0.24
CA PRO A 135 -0.11 15.05 -1.39
C PRO A 135 -1.06 14.47 -2.44
N ALA A 136 -1.69 15.33 -3.25
CA ALA A 136 -2.25 14.90 -4.53
C ALA A 136 -1.12 14.39 -5.44
N LEU A 137 -1.14 13.12 -5.83
CA LEU A 137 -0.02 12.50 -6.55
C LEU A 137 0.03 12.88 -8.02
N LYS A 138 -1.13 13.01 -8.68
CA LYS A 138 -1.20 13.33 -10.11
C LYS A 138 -0.42 14.60 -10.45
N GLY A 139 0.49 14.46 -11.41
CA GLY A 139 1.33 15.57 -11.88
C GLY A 139 2.64 15.76 -11.11
N LEU A 140 2.87 15.03 -10.00
CA LEU A 140 4.18 14.98 -9.37
C LEU A 140 5.16 14.15 -10.21
N SER A 141 6.46 14.40 -10.06
CA SER A 141 7.48 13.56 -10.70
C SER A 141 7.39 12.11 -10.23
N LEU A 142 7.81 11.17 -11.07
CA LEU A 142 7.86 9.74 -10.71
C LEU A 142 8.67 9.52 -9.42
N GLU A 143 9.82 10.19 -9.28
CA GLU A 143 10.69 10.11 -8.11
C GLU A 143 9.95 10.56 -6.83
N ARG A 144 9.23 11.69 -6.89
CA ARG A 144 8.46 12.19 -5.74
C ARG A 144 7.34 11.22 -5.37
N GLN A 145 6.60 10.71 -6.34
CA GLN A 145 5.55 9.73 -6.08
C GLN A 145 6.12 8.43 -5.50
N THR A 146 7.24 7.94 -6.04
CA THR A 146 7.93 6.75 -5.50
C THR A 146 8.35 6.97 -4.04
N SER A 147 8.93 8.12 -3.71
CA SER A 147 9.30 8.45 -2.33
C SER A 147 8.10 8.45 -1.39
N GLU A 148 6.99 9.08 -1.78
CA GLU A 148 5.77 9.13 -0.97
C GLU A 148 5.18 7.73 -0.70
N ILE A 149 5.20 6.87 -1.70
CA ILE A 149 4.56 5.55 -1.65
C ILE A 149 5.47 4.52 -0.96
N CYS A 150 6.73 4.39 -1.39
CA CYS A 150 7.66 3.40 -0.85
C CYS A 150 7.97 3.68 0.63
N ASN A 151 8.24 4.94 0.98
CA ASN A 151 8.62 5.26 2.36
C ASN A 151 7.47 4.97 3.33
N MET A 152 6.21 5.20 2.94
CA MET A 152 5.07 4.85 3.80
C MET A 152 4.93 3.34 3.95
N LYS A 153 5.04 2.57 2.86
CA LYS A 153 5.03 1.11 2.94
C LYS A 153 6.13 0.57 3.85
N ASN A 154 7.34 1.12 3.72
CA ASN A 154 8.48 0.73 4.55
C ASN A 154 8.25 1.08 6.02
N ALA A 155 7.70 2.27 6.30
CA ALA A 155 7.36 2.67 7.67
C ALA A 155 6.35 1.73 8.34
N ILE A 156 5.36 1.23 7.61
CA ILE A 156 4.42 0.22 8.12
C ILE A 156 5.15 -1.10 8.39
N ALA A 157 5.99 -1.54 7.45
CA ALA A 157 6.75 -2.78 7.59
C ALA A 157 7.77 -2.74 8.74
N GLU A 158 8.40 -1.61 8.98
CA GLU A 158 9.31 -1.39 10.12
C GLU A 158 8.61 -1.54 11.47
N GLU A 159 7.39 -1.02 11.61
CA GLU A 159 6.64 -1.06 12.87
C GLU A 159 5.89 -2.39 13.10
N LEU A 160 5.37 -3.01 12.04
CA LEU A 160 4.46 -4.16 12.14
C LEU A 160 5.07 -5.46 11.57
N GLY A 161 6.30 -5.43 11.06
CA GLY A 161 6.96 -6.56 10.42
C GLY A 161 6.52 -6.82 8.97
N SER A 162 5.40 -6.26 8.54
CA SER A 162 4.89 -6.35 7.17
C SER A 162 3.95 -5.18 6.85
N ALA A 163 3.79 -4.88 5.57
CA ALA A 163 2.82 -3.91 5.06
C ALA A 163 1.95 -4.56 3.99
N GLY A 164 0.73 -4.06 3.82
CA GLY A 164 -0.15 -4.46 2.72
C GLY A 164 0.46 -4.14 1.34
N HIS A 165 -0.04 -4.83 0.32
CA HIS A 165 0.40 -4.68 -1.07
C HIS A 165 -0.52 -3.75 -1.88
N LEU A 166 -1.28 -2.93 -1.19
CA LEU A 166 -2.19 -1.95 -1.77
C LEU A 166 -1.73 -0.53 -1.44
N MET A 167 -2.19 0.44 -2.19
CA MET A 167 -2.13 1.84 -1.82
C MET A 167 -3.40 2.57 -2.26
N ARG A 168 -3.74 3.63 -1.56
CA ARG A 168 -4.75 4.59 -2.02
C ARG A 168 -4.10 5.95 -2.23
N PRO A 169 -4.27 6.58 -3.40
CA PRO A 169 -3.76 7.93 -3.61
C PRO A 169 -4.67 8.93 -2.89
N PRO A 170 -4.11 9.90 -2.16
CA PRO A 170 -4.89 10.98 -1.57
C PRO A 170 -5.82 11.64 -2.59
N TYR A 171 -7.07 11.92 -2.18
CA TYR A 171 -8.12 12.51 -3.05
C TYR A 171 -8.47 11.66 -4.29
N GLY A 172 -8.09 10.39 -4.37
CA GLY A 172 -8.16 9.58 -5.59
C GLY A 172 -7.26 10.06 -6.72
N SER A 173 -6.36 11.02 -6.44
CA SER A 173 -5.53 11.74 -7.41
C SER A 173 -4.35 10.89 -7.86
N SER A 174 -4.46 10.25 -9.01
CA SER A 174 -3.45 9.34 -9.57
C SER A 174 -3.28 9.51 -11.07
N ASP A 175 -2.11 9.15 -11.57
CA ASP A 175 -1.75 9.09 -12.98
C ASP A 175 -0.94 7.82 -13.28
N GLU A 176 -0.34 7.75 -14.46
CA GLU A 176 0.49 6.60 -14.87
C GLU A 176 1.76 6.48 -14.01
N ASN A 177 2.35 7.61 -13.62
CA ASN A 177 3.49 7.63 -12.71
C ASN A 177 3.13 7.05 -11.34
N THR A 178 1.92 7.29 -10.84
CA THR A 178 1.43 6.69 -9.59
C THR A 178 1.43 5.17 -9.67
N ARG A 179 0.96 4.61 -10.78
CA ARG A 179 0.93 3.17 -11.00
C ARG A 179 2.33 2.57 -11.15
N ARG A 180 3.25 3.25 -11.84
CA ARG A 180 4.66 2.83 -11.98
C ARG A 180 5.39 2.90 -10.63
N ALA A 181 5.23 3.99 -9.90
CA ALA A 181 5.79 4.16 -8.57
C ALA A 181 5.28 3.08 -7.61
N SER A 182 3.98 2.80 -7.63
CA SER A 182 3.38 1.74 -6.82
C SER A 182 4.00 0.37 -7.11
N ALA A 183 4.10 0.00 -8.38
CA ALA A 183 4.72 -1.27 -8.79
C ALA A 183 6.18 -1.37 -8.34
N SER A 184 6.97 -0.29 -8.47
CA SER A 184 8.37 -0.27 -8.03
C SER A 184 8.54 -0.42 -6.51
N CYS A 185 7.49 -0.07 -5.73
CA CYS A 185 7.43 -0.28 -4.29
C CYS A 185 6.88 -1.66 -3.89
N GLY A 186 6.62 -2.57 -4.85
CA GLY A 186 5.98 -3.86 -4.59
C GLY A 186 4.53 -3.72 -4.13
N ILE A 187 3.82 -2.71 -4.65
CA ILE A 187 2.39 -2.51 -4.49
C ILE A 187 1.69 -3.00 -5.75
N ASN A 188 0.71 -3.85 -5.58
CA ASN A 188 0.04 -4.55 -6.66
C ASN A 188 -1.13 -3.74 -7.23
N ALA A 189 -1.81 -2.95 -6.41
CA ALA A 189 -2.94 -2.15 -6.86
C ALA A 189 -3.02 -0.77 -6.21
N VAL A 190 -3.41 0.19 -7.04
CA VAL A 190 -3.87 1.55 -6.69
C VAL A 190 -5.39 1.49 -6.55
N VAL A 191 -5.89 1.61 -5.32
CA VAL A 191 -7.29 1.37 -4.97
C VAL A 191 -8.03 2.69 -4.80
N ASN A 192 -9.07 2.89 -5.59
CA ASN A 192 -10.07 3.94 -5.40
C ASN A 192 -11.34 3.31 -4.78
N TRP A 193 -12.48 3.97 -4.91
CA TRP A 193 -13.76 3.54 -4.35
C TRP A 193 -14.91 3.87 -5.31
N ASN A 194 -16.04 3.29 -5.05
CA ASN A 194 -17.27 3.55 -5.79
C ASN A 194 -18.48 3.74 -4.86
N SER A 195 -18.25 3.77 -3.55
CA SER A 195 -19.28 4.00 -2.53
C SER A 195 -18.63 4.64 -1.30
N GLU A 196 -19.39 5.39 -0.50
CA GLU A 196 -18.88 6.12 0.65
C GLU A 196 -19.76 5.92 1.88
N LEU A 197 -19.15 6.04 3.07
CA LEU A 197 -19.84 6.15 4.36
C LEU A 197 -19.53 7.52 4.94
N TRP A 198 -20.58 8.29 5.21
CA TRP A 198 -20.42 9.66 5.65
C TRP A 198 -21.58 10.08 6.56
N GLU A 199 -21.28 10.66 7.72
CA GLU A 199 -22.28 11.17 8.69
C GLU A 199 -23.41 10.18 9.02
N GLY A 200 -23.04 8.91 9.24
CA GLY A 200 -23.97 7.84 9.53
C GLY A 200 -24.82 7.38 8.33
N ASN A 201 -24.45 7.77 7.11
CA ASN A 201 -25.14 7.37 5.90
C ASN A 201 -24.28 6.43 5.05
N VAL A 202 -24.97 5.54 4.32
CA VAL A 202 -24.38 4.67 3.33
C VAL A 202 -24.69 5.25 1.95
N ASP A 203 -23.74 6.00 1.37
CA ASP A 203 -23.89 6.56 0.03
C ASP A 203 -23.42 5.56 -1.02
N ILE A 204 -24.34 5.06 -1.79
CA ILE A 204 -24.13 4.10 -2.86
C ILE A 204 -24.31 4.83 -4.20
N LEU A 205 -23.52 5.85 -4.45
CA LEU A 205 -23.43 6.63 -5.69
C LEU A 205 -24.54 6.35 -6.72
N GLN A 206 -25.74 6.92 -6.48
CA GLN A 206 -26.90 6.93 -7.41
C GLN A 206 -27.49 5.56 -7.77
N ARG A 207 -27.31 4.53 -6.95
CA ARG A 207 -27.87 3.18 -7.17
C ARG A 207 -28.71 2.72 -5.99
N PRO A 208 -29.77 1.91 -6.20
CA PRO A 208 -30.47 1.27 -5.10
C PRO A 208 -29.67 0.08 -4.56
N GLY A 209 -29.24 0.15 -3.31
CA GLY A 209 -28.69 -0.98 -2.56
C GLY A 209 -27.23 -1.35 -2.89
N LEU A 210 -26.67 -2.21 -2.03
CA LEU A 210 -25.31 -2.76 -2.16
C LEU A 210 -25.18 -3.64 -3.40
N GLN A 211 -24.04 -3.61 -4.02
CA GLN A 211 -23.72 -4.48 -5.15
C GLN A 211 -22.47 -5.31 -4.85
N PRO A 212 -22.38 -6.56 -5.37
CA PRO A 212 -21.17 -7.35 -5.29
C PRO A 212 -19.95 -6.56 -5.75
N GLY A 213 -18.90 -6.59 -4.95
CA GLY A 213 -17.63 -5.95 -5.30
C GLY A 213 -17.52 -4.46 -5.00
N ASP A 214 -18.53 -3.82 -4.41
CA ASP A 214 -18.44 -2.41 -4.03
C ASP A 214 -17.31 -2.17 -3.03
N ILE A 215 -16.52 -1.12 -3.28
CA ILE A 215 -15.46 -0.66 -2.39
C ILE A 215 -15.93 0.62 -1.70
N PHE A 216 -16.11 0.53 -0.38
CA PHE A 216 -16.56 1.63 0.46
C PHE A 216 -15.39 2.41 1.03
N LEU A 217 -15.43 3.73 0.87
CA LEU A 217 -14.55 4.67 1.56
C LEU A 217 -15.23 5.22 2.80
N THR A 218 -14.49 5.25 3.90
CA THR A 218 -14.73 6.13 5.04
C THR A 218 -13.38 6.62 5.59
N HIS A 219 -13.40 7.43 6.63
CA HIS A 219 -12.19 8.01 7.19
C HIS A 219 -12.16 7.84 8.71
N PHE A 220 -10.98 7.86 9.30
CA PHE A 220 -10.80 7.97 10.75
C PHE A 220 -11.17 9.37 11.24
N ARG A 221 -12.48 9.60 11.39
CA ARG A 221 -13.09 10.85 11.87
C ARG A 221 -14.02 10.56 13.05
N THR A 222 -14.60 11.61 13.63
CA THR A 222 -15.48 11.50 14.81
C THR A 222 -16.80 10.77 14.54
N ASP A 223 -17.21 10.65 13.29
CA ASP A 223 -18.39 9.96 12.81
C ASP A 223 -18.13 8.49 12.38
N LEU A 224 -16.91 7.99 12.56
CA LEU A 224 -16.54 6.66 12.07
C LEU A 224 -17.42 5.56 12.69
N LEU A 225 -17.69 5.60 13.99
CA LEU A 225 -18.53 4.60 14.64
C LEU A 225 -19.96 4.61 14.07
N ASP A 226 -20.54 5.79 13.88
CA ASP A 226 -21.88 5.93 13.30
C ASP A 226 -21.94 5.38 11.87
N ASN A 227 -20.90 5.68 11.08
CA ASN A 227 -20.73 5.13 9.73
C ASN A 227 -20.67 3.61 9.72
N LEU A 228 -19.89 3.00 10.64
CA LEU A 228 -19.77 1.54 10.76
C LEU A 228 -21.08 0.88 11.20
N VAL A 229 -21.81 1.49 12.13
CA VAL A 229 -23.12 0.99 12.60
C VAL A 229 -24.13 1.00 11.46
N ALA A 230 -24.24 2.11 10.72
CA ALA A 230 -25.14 2.23 9.57
C ALA A 230 -24.75 1.23 8.46
N PHE A 231 -23.47 1.08 8.20
CA PHE A 231 -22.95 0.12 7.22
C PHE A 231 -23.31 -1.32 7.60
N LYS A 232 -23.06 -1.71 8.85
CA LYS A 232 -23.41 -3.06 9.35
C LYS A 232 -24.91 -3.34 9.21
N ALA A 233 -25.77 -2.37 9.54
CA ALA A 233 -27.21 -2.51 9.37
C ALA A 233 -27.60 -2.72 7.90
N ALA A 234 -26.98 -1.98 6.96
CA ALA A 234 -27.22 -2.17 5.53
C ALA A 234 -26.76 -3.54 5.02
N LEU A 235 -25.61 -4.03 5.52
CA LEU A 235 -25.09 -5.36 5.20
C LEU A 235 -26.10 -6.44 5.63
N ASP A 236 -26.57 -6.37 6.88
CA ASP A 236 -27.50 -7.36 7.44
C ASP A 236 -28.85 -7.35 6.70
N GLN A 237 -29.38 -6.15 6.44
CA GLN A 237 -30.64 -5.99 5.72
C GLN A 237 -30.60 -6.56 4.31
N GLN A 238 -29.46 -6.41 3.64
CA GLN A 238 -29.32 -6.79 2.24
C GLN A 238 -28.59 -8.13 2.04
N GLY A 239 -28.17 -8.81 3.12
CA GLY A 239 -27.50 -10.11 3.06
C GLY A 239 -26.12 -10.07 2.40
N PHE A 240 -25.34 -9.02 2.69
CA PHE A 240 -23.94 -8.89 2.28
C PHE A 240 -22.98 -9.13 3.44
N THR A 241 -21.74 -9.43 3.12
CA THR A 241 -20.63 -9.54 4.10
C THR A 241 -19.49 -8.63 3.68
N VAL A 242 -18.62 -8.29 4.63
CA VAL A 242 -17.36 -7.61 4.33
C VAL A 242 -16.31 -8.66 4.03
N GLY A 243 -15.67 -8.55 2.88
CA GLY A 243 -14.55 -9.39 2.48
C GLY A 243 -13.21 -8.68 2.70
N ARG A 244 -12.14 -9.46 2.75
CA ARG A 244 -10.78 -8.94 2.68
C ARG A 244 -10.48 -8.59 1.21
N LEU A 245 -10.13 -7.32 0.97
CA LEU A 245 -9.99 -6.81 -0.40
C LEU A 245 -8.92 -7.57 -1.20
N GLU A 246 -7.80 -7.90 -0.56
CA GLU A 246 -6.69 -8.60 -1.19
C GLU A 246 -7.04 -9.99 -1.72
N ASP A 247 -8.07 -10.65 -1.14
CA ASP A 247 -8.48 -12.00 -1.54
C ASP A 247 -9.30 -12.00 -2.85
N TYR A 248 -9.78 -10.83 -3.25
CA TYR A 248 -10.64 -10.65 -4.42
C TYR A 248 -9.99 -9.87 -5.56
N LEU A 249 -8.75 -9.44 -5.38
CA LEU A 249 -8.07 -8.74 -6.45
C LEU A 249 -7.59 -9.73 -7.51
N PRO A 250 -7.85 -9.47 -8.80
CA PRO A 250 -7.48 -10.41 -9.84
C PRO A 250 -5.97 -10.63 -9.88
N ASN A 251 -5.61 -11.90 -10.03
CA ASN A 251 -4.28 -12.30 -10.47
C ASN A 251 -4.18 -11.90 -11.94
N SER A 252 -3.64 -10.75 -12.23
CA SER A 252 -3.36 -10.32 -13.59
C SER A 252 -1.93 -10.62 -13.99
#